data_7c1f93d1e5dbf594a7e02ca994296fcd
#
_entry.id   7c1f93d1e5dbf594a7e02ca994296fcd
#
_cell.length_a   1.000
_cell.length_b   1.000
_cell.length_c   1.000
_cell.angle_alpha   90.00
_cell.angle_beta   90.00
_cell.angle_gamma   90.00
#
_symmetry.space_group_name_H-M   'P 1'
#
loop_
_entity.id
_entity.type
_entity.pdbx_description
1 polymer ?
#
loop_
_entity_poly.entity_id
_entity_poly.type
_entity_poly.pdbx_seq_one_letter_code
_entity_poly.pdbx_strand_id
1 'polypeptide(L)'
;LDQATAALNGSKAQFSQQEASLRQAKLHFERCKLLLEKGAIALSEYEEAESSFKIAERVLESARYQVQSATASVREARENLAKTSIYSPMDGIISRMMVEKGERVVGTSQMAGTEILRVADFSRMEISVEINENDIIKVERGDTASVEIDAFKGQKFSGIVTQVANSAKSTGYLSEQITSFEVN
;
A
#
# COMPACT_ATOMS: atom_id res chain seq x y z
N LEU A 1 -8.85 7.56 15.25
CA LEU A 1 -7.79 8.51 14.92
C LEU A 1 -7.47 9.42 16.10
N ASP A 2 -8.44 10.06 16.75
CA ASP A 2 -8.27 11.01 17.83
C ASP A 2 -7.54 10.42 19.03
N GLN A 3 -7.87 9.19 19.42
CA GLN A 3 -7.17 8.48 20.50
C GLN A 3 -5.67 8.27 20.18
N ALA A 4 -5.34 7.88 18.96
CA ALA A 4 -3.95 7.71 18.53
C ALA A 4 -3.20 9.04 18.50
N THR A 5 -3.87 10.11 18.08
CA THR A 5 -3.30 11.47 18.07
C THR A 5 -3.07 11.99 19.50
N ALA A 6 -3.98 11.73 20.42
CA ALA A 6 -3.80 12.07 21.84
C ALA A 6 -2.61 11.31 22.46
N ALA A 7 -2.46 10.03 22.18
CA ALA A 7 -1.32 9.21 22.62
C ALA A 7 0.02 9.75 22.07
N LEU A 8 0.06 10.16 20.79
CA LEU A 8 1.24 10.78 20.20
C LEU A 8 1.60 12.10 20.91
N ASN A 9 0.60 12.93 21.21
CA ASN A 9 0.84 14.19 21.93
C ASN A 9 1.38 13.95 23.37
N GLY A 10 0.87 12.91 24.05
CA GLY A 10 1.40 12.47 25.34
C GLY A 10 2.86 12.02 25.25
N SER A 11 3.21 11.20 24.25
CA SER A 11 4.60 10.76 24.02
C SER A 11 5.53 11.93 23.68
N LYS A 12 5.06 12.92 22.93
CA LYS A 12 5.82 14.15 22.65
C LYS A 12 6.05 14.99 23.89
N ALA A 13 5.06 15.13 24.75
CA ALA A 13 5.20 15.85 26.02
C ALA A 13 6.24 15.16 26.92
N GLN A 14 6.21 13.83 27.01
CA GLN A 14 7.20 13.05 27.74
C GLN A 14 8.61 13.20 27.15
N PHE A 15 8.75 13.17 25.83
CA PHE A 15 10.03 13.42 25.17
C PHE A 15 10.58 14.79 25.52
N SER A 16 9.76 15.85 25.50
CA SER A 16 10.17 17.21 25.87
C SER A 16 10.60 17.32 27.34
N GLN A 17 9.92 16.57 28.23
CA GLN A 17 10.33 16.48 29.64
C GLN A 17 11.71 15.82 29.80
N GLN A 18 11.96 14.71 29.09
CA GLN A 18 13.27 14.05 29.14
C GLN A 18 14.39 14.89 28.51
N GLU A 19 14.07 15.67 27.47
CA GLU A 19 15.00 16.61 26.88
C GLU A 19 15.44 17.70 27.90
N ALA A 20 14.50 18.22 28.68
CA ALA A 20 14.81 19.16 29.76
C ALA A 20 15.68 18.49 30.84
N SER A 21 15.38 17.27 31.24
CA SER A 21 16.18 16.50 32.21
C SER A 21 17.60 16.24 31.72
N LEU A 22 17.76 15.87 30.43
CA LEU A 22 19.08 15.69 29.82
C LEU A 22 19.87 17.01 29.84
N ARG A 23 19.24 18.12 29.49
CA ARG A 23 19.88 19.43 29.51
C ARG A 23 20.41 19.79 30.92
N GLN A 24 19.61 19.51 31.96
CA GLN A 24 20.02 19.71 33.35
C GLN A 24 21.20 18.80 33.73
N ALA A 25 21.13 17.50 33.42
CA ALA A 25 22.21 16.56 33.70
C ALA A 25 23.51 16.95 32.96
N LYS A 26 23.40 17.40 31.72
CA LYS A 26 24.52 17.89 30.92
C LYS A 26 25.22 19.12 31.57
N LEU A 27 24.45 20.10 31.94
CA LEU A 27 24.99 21.29 32.61
C LEU A 27 25.66 20.96 33.94
N HIS A 28 25.12 19.99 34.68
CA HIS A 28 25.72 19.53 35.93
C HIS A 28 27.05 18.80 35.63
N PHE A 29 27.07 17.89 34.67
CA PHE A 29 28.29 17.19 34.24
C PHE A 29 29.39 18.17 33.78
N GLU A 30 29.05 19.15 32.92
CA GLU A 30 30.01 20.15 32.41
C GLU A 30 30.60 20.98 33.57
N ARG A 31 29.78 21.32 34.56
CA ARG A 31 30.21 22.02 35.76
C ARG A 31 31.17 21.18 36.61
N CYS A 32 30.81 19.91 36.89
CA CYS A 32 31.68 18.99 37.62
C CYS A 32 33.00 18.75 36.90
N LYS A 33 33.01 18.63 35.58
CA LYS A 33 34.20 18.53 34.77
C LYS A 33 35.15 19.69 34.98
N LEU A 34 34.64 20.92 34.91
CA LEU A 34 35.41 22.15 35.15
C LEU A 34 35.98 22.26 36.57
N LEU A 35 35.20 21.81 37.57
CA LEU A 35 35.60 21.80 38.96
C LEU A 35 36.69 20.75 39.23
N LEU A 36 36.59 19.59 38.63
CA LEU A 36 37.61 18.54 38.73
C LEU A 36 38.94 19.00 38.13
N GLU A 37 38.92 19.67 36.96
CA GLU A 37 40.12 20.26 36.34
C GLU A 37 40.81 21.31 37.27
N LYS A 38 40.03 21.97 38.11
CA LYS A 38 40.54 22.91 39.13
C LYS A 38 40.87 22.26 40.47
N GLY A 39 40.72 20.96 40.59
CA GLY A 39 40.96 20.23 41.84
C GLY A 39 39.97 20.54 42.96
N ALA A 40 38.76 21.06 42.64
CA ALA A 40 37.78 21.52 43.61
C ALA A 40 36.76 20.47 44.03
N ILE A 41 36.67 19.32 43.35
CA ILE A 41 35.79 18.19 43.68
C ILE A 41 36.55 16.86 43.62
N ALA A 42 35.96 15.80 44.24
CA ALA A 42 36.48 14.47 44.20
C ALA A 42 36.16 13.80 42.85
N LEU A 43 36.99 12.83 42.43
CA LEU A 43 36.77 12.05 41.20
C LEU A 43 35.43 11.31 41.25
N SER A 44 35.03 10.79 42.41
CA SER A 44 33.72 10.12 42.57
C SER A 44 32.52 10.99 42.25
N GLU A 45 32.57 12.28 42.54
CA GLU A 45 31.49 13.23 42.25
C GLU A 45 31.39 13.52 40.74
N TYR A 46 32.51 13.56 40.05
CA TYR A 46 32.54 13.65 38.59
C TYR A 46 31.99 12.39 37.93
N GLU A 47 32.39 11.20 38.41
CA GLU A 47 31.90 9.91 37.88
C GLU A 47 30.38 9.75 38.08
N GLU A 48 29.84 10.24 39.20
CA GLU A 48 28.40 10.26 39.46
C GLU A 48 27.66 11.19 38.49
N ALA A 49 28.20 12.39 38.26
CA ALA A 49 27.64 13.34 37.29
C ALA A 49 27.70 12.80 35.84
N GLU A 50 28.79 12.11 35.46
CA GLU A 50 28.93 11.46 34.16
C GLU A 50 27.93 10.33 33.99
N SER A 51 27.76 9.49 35.02
CA SER A 51 26.78 8.40 35.00
C SER A 51 25.36 8.94 34.84
N SER A 52 25.01 9.98 35.61
CA SER A 52 23.71 10.63 35.55
C SER A 52 23.41 11.23 34.16
N PHE A 53 24.40 11.84 33.53
CA PHE A 53 24.28 12.36 32.16
C PHE A 53 24.05 11.23 31.16
N LYS A 54 24.82 10.13 31.22
CA LYS A 54 24.67 8.96 30.36
C LYS A 54 23.30 8.30 30.53
N ILE A 55 22.81 8.21 31.74
CA ILE A 55 21.46 7.67 32.02
C ILE A 55 20.40 8.57 31.36
N ALA A 56 20.48 9.89 31.56
CA ALA A 56 19.53 10.83 30.96
C ALA A 56 19.53 10.79 29.43
N GLU A 57 20.70 10.56 28.80
CA GLU A 57 20.84 10.39 27.35
C GLU A 57 20.09 9.13 26.88
N ARG A 58 20.24 8.01 27.58
CA ARG A 58 19.53 6.76 27.24
C ARG A 58 18.03 6.85 27.45
N VAL A 59 17.59 7.57 28.49
CA VAL A 59 16.18 7.81 28.75
C VAL A 59 15.56 8.67 27.66
N LEU A 60 16.26 9.70 27.17
CA LEU A 60 15.80 10.52 26.04
C LEU A 60 15.71 9.67 24.76
N GLU A 61 16.69 8.82 24.49
CA GLU A 61 16.66 7.91 23.33
C GLU A 61 15.44 6.98 23.38
N SER A 62 15.14 6.40 24.56
CA SER A 62 13.95 5.59 24.77
C SER A 62 12.65 6.39 24.50
N ALA A 63 12.56 7.63 25.02
CA ALA A 63 11.40 8.49 24.77
C ALA A 63 11.24 8.84 23.28
N ARG A 64 12.35 8.99 22.53
CA ARG A 64 12.33 9.17 21.07
C ARG A 64 11.70 7.98 20.36
N TYR A 65 12.05 6.75 20.75
CA TYR A 65 11.42 5.56 20.17
C TYR A 65 9.94 5.44 20.51
N GLN A 66 9.53 5.89 21.69
CA GLN A 66 8.11 5.95 22.04
C GLN A 66 7.34 6.92 21.13
N VAL A 67 7.89 8.10 20.82
CA VAL A 67 7.29 9.04 19.86
C VAL A 67 7.20 8.40 18.47
N GLN A 68 8.24 7.68 18.03
CA GLN A 68 8.24 7.00 16.75
C GLN A 68 7.16 5.91 16.68
N SER A 69 7.01 5.11 17.72
CA SER A 69 5.97 4.09 17.83
C SER A 69 4.56 4.71 17.80
N ALA A 70 4.33 5.76 18.59
CA ALA A 70 3.04 6.47 18.59
C ALA A 70 2.73 7.11 17.23
N THR A 71 3.75 7.59 16.50
CA THR A 71 3.61 8.12 15.15
C THR A 71 3.18 7.02 14.17
N ALA A 72 3.74 5.83 14.30
CA ALA A 72 3.34 4.68 13.47
C ALA A 72 1.87 4.29 13.72
N SER A 73 1.42 4.32 14.98
CA SER A 73 0.01 4.05 15.34
C SER A 73 -0.95 5.09 14.76
N VAL A 74 -0.56 6.36 14.73
CA VAL A 74 -1.36 7.42 14.06
C VAL A 74 -1.45 7.18 12.56
N ARG A 75 -0.35 6.77 11.92
CA ARG A 75 -0.34 6.43 10.49
C ARG A 75 -1.27 5.27 10.19
N GLU A 76 -1.18 4.19 10.96
CA GLU A 76 -2.07 3.04 10.84
C GLU A 76 -3.55 3.43 11.00
N ALA A 77 -3.88 4.24 12.01
CA ALA A 77 -5.23 4.74 12.22
C ALA A 77 -5.73 5.60 11.04
N ARG A 78 -4.85 6.39 10.40
CA ARG A 78 -5.17 7.16 9.19
C ARG A 78 -5.40 6.26 7.98
N GLU A 79 -4.56 5.27 7.78
CA GLU A 79 -4.71 4.30 6.68
C GLU A 79 -6.03 3.52 6.82
N ASN A 80 -6.37 3.11 8.04
CA ASN A 80 -7.65 2.46 8.30
C ASN A 80 -8.85 3.38 8.07
N LEU A 81 -8.73 4.66 8.41
CA LEU A 81 -9.75 5.66 8.08
C LEU A 81 -9.85 5.88 6.56
N ALA A 82 -8.72 5.95 5.85
CA ALA A 82 -8.72 6.12 4.39
C ALA A 82 -9.42 4.95 3.67
N LYS A 83 -9.31 3.73 4.19
CA LYS A 83 -10.01 2.55 3.65
C LYS A 83 -11.54 2.61 3.78
N THR A 84 -12.09 3.52 4.60
CA THR A 84 -13.54 3.71 4.68
C THR A 84 -14.13 4.50 3.52
N SER A 85 -13.28 5.20 2.75
CA SER A 85 -13.65 5.89 1.52
C SER A 85 -12.99 5.19 0.35
N ILE A 86 -13.78 4.56 -0.50
CA ILE A 86 -13.30 3.79 -1.65
C ILE A 86 -13.45 4.68 -2.89
N TYR A 87 -12.34 4.90 -3.59
CA TYR A 87 -12.30 5.68 -4.81
C TYR A 87 -12.04 4.77 -6.01
N SER A 88 -12.57 5.17 -7.17
CA SER A 88 -12.24 4.48 -8.42
C SER A 88 -10.75 4.65 -8.74
N PRO A 89 -10.03 3.57 -9.12
CA PRO A 89 -8.62 3.65 -9.51
C PRO A 89 -8.43 4.22 -10.92
N MET A 90 -9.51 4.35 -11.70
CA MET A 90 -9.48 4.81 -13.08
C MET A 90 -10.75 5.57 -13.42
N ASP A 91 -10.66 6.44 -14.41
CA ASP A 91 -11.82 7.06 -15.03
C ASP A 91 -12.54 6.03 -15.89
N GLY A 92 -13.87 6.08 -15.92
CA GLY A 92 -14.66 5.13 -16.69
C GLY A 92 -16.13 5.14 -16.32
N ILE A 93 -16.86 4.17 -16.84
CA ILE A 93 -18.28 3.96 -16.60
C ILE A 93 -18.48 2.71 -15.75
N ILE A 94 -19.41 2.77 -14.82
CA ILE A 94 -19.80 1.61 -14.01
C ILE A 94 -20.49 0.61 -14.94
N SER A 95 -19.81 -0.49 -15.25
CA SER A 95 -20.36 -1.55 -16.10
C SER A 95 -21.29 -2.51 -15.31
N ARG A 96 -21.04 -2.67 -14.02
CA ARG A 96 -21.84 -3.52 -13.14
C ARG A 96 -21.76 -3.06 -11.70
N MET A 97 -22.89 -3.03 -11.02
CA MET A 97 -23.00 -2.80 -9.59
C MET A 97 -23.44 -4.10 -8.92
N MET A 98 -22.67 -4.54 -7.91
CA MET A 98 -22.86 -5.83 -7.26
C MET A 98 -23.50 -5.71 -5.89
N VAL A 99 -23.51 -4.49 -5.32
CA VAL A 99 -24.02 -4.23 -3.96
C VAL A 99 -24.96 -3.04 -3.96
N GLU A 100 -25.91 -3.05 -3.05
CA GLU A 100 -26.88 -1.98 -2.87
C GLU A 100 -26.53 -1.12 -1.63
N LYS A 101 -27.07 0.09 -1.58
CA LYS A 101 -26.88 0.98 -0.45
C LYS A 101 -27.48 0.38 0.83
N GLY A 102 -26.68 0.22 1.86
CA GLY A 102 -27.06 -0.38 3.14
C GLY A 102 -26.66 -1.85 3.26
N GLU A 103 -26.14 -2.46 2.19
CA GLU A 103 -25.64 -3.82 2.23
C GLU A 103 -24.30 -3.90 2.95
N ARG A 104 -24.10 -5.01 3.66
CA ARG A 104 -22.86 -5.27 4.39
C ARG A 104 -21.83 -5.90 3.47
N VAL A 105 -20.75 -5.18 3.18
CA VAL A 105 -19.60 -5.68 2.44
C VAL A 105 -18.53 -6.17 3.39
N VAL A 106 -17.83 -7.23 3.01
CA VAL A 106 -16.73 -7.81 3.78
C VAL A 106 -15.43 -7.60 3.00
N GLY A 107 -14.44 -7.04 3.67
CA GLY A 107 -13.09 -6.91 3.13
C GLY A 107 -12.08 -7.08 4.26
N THR A 108 -11.51 -8.26 4.38
CA THR A 108 -10.45 -8.54 5.34
C THR A 108 -9.21 -9.04 4.61
N SER A 109 -8.05 -8.89 5.22
CA SER A 109 -6.79 -9.40 4.68
C SER A 109 -6.73 -10.93 4.56
N GLN A 110 -7.68 -11.64 5.18
CA GLN A 110 -7.72 -13.11 5.26
C GLN A 110 -8.83 -13.74 4.41
N MET A 111 -9.76 -12.94 3.88
CA MET A 111 -10.85 -13.43 3.03
C MET A 111 -10.94 -12.58 1.77
N ALA A 112 -11.30 -13.23 0.66
CA ALA A 112 -11.62 -12.52 -0.57
C ALA A 112 -12.67 -11.44 -0.30
N GLY A 113 -12.39 -10.21 -0.69
CA GLY A 113 -13.31 -9.09 -0.50
C GLY A 113 -14.57 -9.23 -1.34
N THR A 114 -15.65 -8.56 -0.92
CA THR A 114 -16.86 -8.44 -1.73
C THR A 114 -16.60 -7.48 -2.88
N GLU A 115 -16.87 -7.92 -4.13
CA GLU A 115 -16.85 -7.05 -5.30
C GLU A 115 -18.01 -6.04 -5.17
N ILE A 116 -17.69 -4.74 -5.12
CA ILE A 116 -18.69 -3.69 -4.93
C ILE A 116 -19.27 -3.24 -6.26
N LEU A 117 -18.39 -2.92 -7.21
CA LEU A 117 -18.74 -2.48 -8.55
C LEU A 117 -17.58 -2.73 -9.51
N ARG A 118 -17.88 -2.73 -10.80
CA ARG A 118 -16.90 -2.85 -11.86
C ARG A 118 -16.91 -1.58 -12.71
N VAL A 119 -15.75 -0.93 -12.82
CA VAL A 119 -15.53 0.23 -13.70
C VAL A 119 -14.85 -0.27 -14.96
N ALA A 120 -15.34 0.18 -16.11
CA ALA A 120 -14.76 -0.13 -17.41
C ALA A 120 -14.53 1.15 -18.20
N ASP A 121 -13.42 1.19 -18.92
CA ASP A 121 -13.16 2.21 -19.94
C ASP A 121 -13.60 1.67 -21.30
N PHE A 122 -14.59 2.31 -21.89
CA PHE A 122 -15.12 1.95 -23.20
C PHE A 122 -14.44 2.70 -24.36
N SER A 123 -13.40 3.48 -24.09
CA SER A 123 -12.63 4.16 -25.14
C SER A 123 -11.84 3.18 -26.00
N ARG A 124 -11.49 2.02 -25.43
CA ARG A 124 -10.85 0.90 -26.12
C ARG A 124 -11.65 -0.36 -25.87
N MET A 125 -11.98 -1.03 -26.93
CA MET A 125 -12.66 -2.33 -26.87
C MET A 125 -11.73 -3.41 -27.45
N GLU A 126 -11.68 -4.52 -26.78
CA GLU A 126 -10.91 -5.69 -27.18
C GLU A 126 -11.88 -6.84 -27.45
N ILE A 127 -11.61 -7.58 -28.50
CA ILE A 127 -12.43 -8.74 -28.87
C ILE A 127 -11.53 -9.95 -28.80
N SER A 128 -11.91 -10.91 -27.96
CA SER A 128 -11.22 -12.18 -27.87
C SER A 128 -11.96 -13.22 -28.72
N VAL A 129 -11.24 -13.85 -29.63
CA VAL A 129 -11.76 -14.89 -30.54
C VAL A 129 -10.94 -16.15 -30.39
N GLU A 130 -11.61 -17.28 -30.37
CA GLU A 130 -10.95 -18.59 -30.38
C GLU A 130 -10.76 -19.08 -31.83
N ILE A 131 -9.51 -19.29 -32.22
CA ILE A 131 -9.12 -19.74 -33.54
C ILE A 131 -8.57 -21.17 -33.45
N ASN A 132 -8.93 -22.04 -34.44
CA ASN A 132 -8.47 -23.39 -34.52
C ASN A 132 -6.97 -23.47 -34.86
N GLU A 133 -6.28 -24.52 -34.42
CA GLU A 133 -4.86 -24.80 -34.67
C GLU A 133 -4.47 -24.72 -36.17
N ASN A 134 -5.33 -25.13 -37.07
CA ASN A 134 -5.04 -25.10 -38.51
C ASN A 134 -5.02 -23.68 -39.11
N ASP A 135 -5.71 -22.72 -38.49
CA ASP A 135 -5.82 -21.36 -38.99
C ASP A 135 -4.95 -20.37 -38.22
N ILE A 136 -4.55 -20.69 -36.98
CA ILE A 136 -3.69 -19.80 -36.17
C ILE A 136 -2.33 -19.53 -36.82
N ILE A 137 -1.82 -20.48 -37.62
CA ILE A 137 -0.53 -20.38 -38.33
C ILE A 137 -0.52 -19.19 -39.31
N LYS A 138 -1.71 -18.75 -39.76
CA LYS A 138 -1.89 -17.67 -40.73
C LYS A 138 -2.07 -16.29 -40.08
N VAL A 139 -2.19 -16.27 -38.74
CA VAL A 139 -2.49 -15.03 -38.02
C VAL A 139 -1.24 -14.56 -37.29
N GLU A 140 -0.81 -13.35 -37.62
CA GLU A 140 0.33 -12.70 -37.00
C GLU A 140 -0.09 -11.47 -36.21
N ARG A 141 0.71 -11.14 -35.19
CA ARG A 141 0.51 -9.90 -34.45
C ARG A 141 0.73 -8.70 -35.36
N GLY A 142 -0.26 -7.82 -35.43
CA GLY A 142 -0.27 -6.63 -36.30
C GLY A 142 -1.16 -6.77 -37.52
N ASP A 143 -1.73 -7.95 -37.76
CA ASP A 143 -2.68 -8.16 -38.85
C ASP A 143 -3.95 -7.32 -38.62
N THR A 144 -4.56 -6.91 -39.74
CA THR A 144 -5.81 -6.17 -39.70
C THR A 144 -6.99 -7.13 -39.83
N ALA A 145 -7.87 -7.11 -38.83
CA ALA A 145 -9.09 -7.89 -38.80
C ALA A 145 -10.31 -7.00 -39.10
N SER A 146 -11.25 -7.54 -39.88
CA SER A 146 -12.57 -6.92 -40.07
C SER A 146 -13.57 -7.59 -39.16
N VAL A 147 -14.16 -6.81 -38.26
CA VAL A 147 -15.10 -7.27 -37.25
C VAL A 147 -16.50 -6.80 -37.63
N GLU A 148 -17.46 -7.72 -37.71
CA GLU A 148 -18.88 -7.43 -37.90
C GLU A 148 -19.62 -7.90 -36.63
N ILE A 149 -20.43 -7.00 -36.07
CA ILE A 149 -21.18 -7.25 -34.85
C ILE A 149 -22.65 -7.30 -35.20
N ASP A 150 -23.35 -8.34 -34.77
CA ASP A 150 -24.77 -8.53 -35.09
C ASP A 150 -25.69 -7.40 -34.60
N ALA A 151 -25.29 -6.72 -33.50
CA ALA A 151 -26.01 -5.57 -32.98
C ALA A 151 -25.95 -4.33 -33.89
N PHE A 152 -24.93 -4.24 -34.76
CA PHE A 152 -24.71 -3.12 -35.69
C PHE A 152 -24.71 -3.63 -37.13
N LYS A 153 -25.85 -4.16 -37.58
CA LYS A 153 -25.97 -4.76 -38.91
C LYS A 153 -25.49 -3.81 -40.01
N GLY A 154 -24.51 -4.27 -40.78
CA GLY A 154 -23.98 -3.51 -41.93
C GLY A 154 -22.82 -2.56 -41.57
N GLN A 155 -22.38 -2.49 -40.33
CA GLN A 155 -21.16 -1.76 -39.95
C GLN A 155 -20.00 -2.73 -39.77
N LYS A 156 -18.90 -2.46 -40.45
CA LYS A 156 -17.64 -3.18 -40.31
C LYS A 156 -16.66 -2.33 -39.52
N PHE A 157 -16.13 -2.90 -38.47
CA PHE A 157 -15.09 -2.27 -37.66
C PHE A 157 -13.74 -2.86 -38.06
N SER A 158 -12.70 -2.06 -38.13
CA SER A 158 -11.34 -2.51 -38.34
C SER A 158 -10.63 -2.64 -36.99
N GLY A 159 -10.11 -3.80 -36.69
CA GLY A 159 -9.26 -4.08 -35.54
C GLY A 159 -7.85 -4.47 -35.97
N ILE A 160 -6.92 -4.42 -35.04
CA ILE A 160 -5.54 -4.88 -35.23
C ILE A 160 -5.29 -5.97 -34.20
N VAL A 161 -4.74 -7.11 -34.64
CA VAL A 161 -4.35 -8.21 -33.77
C VAL A 161 -3.25 -7.75 -32.82
N THR A 162 -3.57 -7.69 -31.53
CA THR A 162 -2.64 -7.24 -30.49
C THR A 162 -1.89 -8.39 -29.85
N GLN A 163 -2.54 -9.53 -29.70
CA GLN A 163 -1.97 -10.71 -29.06
C GLN A 163 -2.49 -12.00 -29.67
N VAL A 164 -1.58 -12.96 -29.86
CA VAL A 164 -1.87 -14.35 -30.22
C VAL A 164 -1.40 -15.22 -29.08
N ALA A 165 -2.28 -16.04 -28.49
CA ALA A 165 -1.91 -16.91 -27.38
C ALA A 165 -0.97 -18.02 -27.86
N ASN A 166 0.13 -18.22 -27.13
CA ASN A 166 1.11 -19.28 -27.43
C ASN A 166 0.74 -20.63 -26.79
N SER A 167 -0.34 -20.69 -26.01
CA SER A 167 -0.83 -21.92 -25.38
C SER A 167 -2.24 -22.23 -25.81
N ALA A 168 -2.47 -23.46 -26.19
CA ALA A 168 -3.79 -23.95 -26.54
C ALA A 168 -4.67 -24.11 -25.31
N LYS A 169 -5.93 -23.68 -25.42
CA LYS A 169 -6.99 -24.06 -24.48
C LYS A 169 -7.59 -25.36 -24.97
N SER A 170 -7.45 -26.44 -24.21
CA SER A 170 -8.18 -27.69 -24.48
C SER A 170 -9.48 -27.66 -23.66
N THR A 171 -10.60 -27.49 -24.33
CA THR A 171 -11.92 -27.56 -23.68
C THR A 171 -12.55 -28.88 -24.04
N GLY A 172 -12.58 -29.87 -23.13
CA GLY A 172 -13.33 -31.09 -23.32
C GLY A 172 -12.93 -32.21 -22.38
N TYR A 173 -13.83 -32.63 -21.53
CA TYR A 173 -13.86 -33.97 -20.94
C TYR A 173 -14.59 -34.87 -21.92
N LEU A 174 -13.85 -35.84 -22.51
CA LEU A 174 -14.34 -36.95 -23.33
C LEU A 174 -14.85 -36.61 -24.76
N SER A 175 -14.03 -37.00 -25.75
CA SER A 175 -14.28 -37.10 -27.19
C SER A 175 -14.35 -35.79 -27.99
N GLU A 176 -13.32 -35.50 -28.70
CA GLU A 176 -12.94 -34.42 -29.60
C GLU A 176 -12.22 -33.25 -28.85
N GLN A 177 -10.91 -33.40 -28.75
CA GLN A 177 -10.00 -32.39 -28.31
C GLN A 177 -9.88 -31.32 -29.42
N ILE A 178 -10.74 -30.33 -29.39
CA ILE A 178 -10.56 -29.16 -30.26
C ILE A 178 -9.52 -28.26 -29.61
N THR A 179 -8.36 -28.18 -30.24
CA THR A 179 -7.30 -27.28 -29.83
C THR A 179 -7.60 -25.89 -30.39
N SER A 180 -7.93 -24.93 -29.52
CA SER A 180 -8.17 -23.56 -29.91
C SER A 180 -7.15 -22.61 -29.26
N PHE A 181 -6.82 -21.54 -29.95
CA PHE A 181 -5.92 -20.46 -29.48
C PHE A 181 -6.69 -19.17 -29.36
N GLU A 182 -6.46 -18.44 -28.29
CA GLU A 182 -7.08 -17.15 -28.07
C GLU A 182 -6.30 -16.05 -28.80
N VAL A 183 -7.01 -15.25 -29.58
CA VAL A 183 -6.48 -14.09 -30.31
C VAL A 183 -7.27 -12.84 -29.90
N ASN A 184 -6.55 -11.81 -29.52
CA ASN A 184 -7.11 -10.54 -29.08
C ASN A 184 -6.73 -9.41 -30.07
#